data_a64d5ef7e794fda454a6f0d7f4e440a3
#
_entry.id   a64d5ef7e794fda454a6f0d7f4e440a3
#
_cell.length_a   1.000
_cell.length_b   1.000
_cell.length_c   1.000
_cell.angle_alpha   90.00
_cell.angle_beta   90.00
_cell.angle_gamma   90.00
#
_symmetry.space_group_name_H-M   'P 1'
#
loop_
_entity.id
_entity.type
_entity.pdbx_description
1 polymer ?
#
loop_
_entity_poly.entity_id
_entity_poly.type
_entity_poly.pdbx_seq_one_letter_code
_entity_poly.pdbx_strand_id
1 'polypeptide(L)'
;MSLSWALFRNESILPAVDLIDAKLETRATMRKEFRSLISLEEAQSIVLSRPPQAAARTATLQESRGCILAEKIVSSQDVPGFSRASMDGFAVLAEDTLAAREDRPVSLRLAGIVPMGALPQLRVAQGEVAEVSTGSMMPPGADAVVMIEYSQVEADQVLIRRPVYGGENVQAAGSDISFGEAVLFPGTRLVAREIGVLAALGRTDVNVRTLSVGVASTGNELVAPGQPLAAGQIYDINTYTIAAAVDDCGANARLYGILPDEKGSMAKALQKMSGECDMILVSGSTSAGAGDMIFQVLEEVGELIFHGVNLKPGKPTIFGLINGKPCLGLPGYPTSALTVFSCLAAPAIRTALGQTHTGKRVAGRLAGPLRIEGRRQMLAVGLSGDLVYPMDKGSGSITTLAGADGIIDIPAGVEFLERGEAVHVELFSEAQPADLVVAAENTLLLEKLAESLPWRLMLLNSGSVRARLYLEDGVADLACVSGPEAALEGMELIWSYKRELGLVFRDAGVLSDLDGLRIVGWHRDFAMQAAFERSLLALGLSHPRYVRAARTHSAVAAAIASDRADLGFVEKQAAIEAGLGFKPMGNDEIMLLARPRNVGDALIKSLVSALSQAGGA
;
A
#
# COMPACT_ATOMS: atom_id res chain seq x y z
N MET A 1 37.11 56.82 16.44
CA MET A 1 36.49 58.01 15.88
C MET A 1 34.99 57.79 15.90
N SER A 2 34.36 58.49 16.86
CA SER A 2 32.93 58.55 17.10
C SER A 2 32.30 59.48 16.09
N LEU A 3 31.18 59.14 15.51
CA LEU A 3 30.24 60.08 14.93
C LEU A 3 28.80 59.64 15.18
N SER A 4 28.17 60.47 15.93
CA SER A 4 26.84 60.57 16.47
C SER A 4 25.70 60.32 15.44
N TRP A 5 24.75 59.49 15.87
CA TRP A 5 23.39 59.48 15.39
C TRP A 5 22.51 60.23 16.41
N ALA A 6 22.27 61.48 16.18
CA ALA A 6 21.22 62.24 16.82
C ALA A 6 20.53 63.10 15.76
N LEU A 7 19.21 63.20 15.89
CA LEU A 7 18.25 64.01 15.12
C LEU A 7 17.57 63.35 13.92
N PHE A 8 16.45 62.63 14.25
CA PHE A 8 15.14 62.85 13.59
C PHE A 8 14.07 62.10 14.43
N ARG A 9 13.62 62.73 15.52
CA ARG A 9 12.34 62.37 16.14
C ARG A 9 11.26 63.23 15.45
N ASN A 10 10.40 62.58 14.69
CA ASN A 10 9.17 63.17 14.18
C ASN A 10 8.00 62.56 14.97
N GLU A 11 7.33 63.36 15.77
CA GLU A 11 6.36 63.01 16.82
C GLU A 11 4.98 62.53 16.32
N SER A 12 4.86 62.05 15.08
CA SER A 12 3.56 61.63 14.49
C SER A 12 3.44 60.13 14.18
N ILE A 13 4.37 59.26 14.63
CA ILE A 13 4.36 57.81 14.34
C ILE A 13 4.07 56.93 15.58
N LEU A 14 4.00 57.51 16.77
CA LEU A 14 3.85 56.73 18.04
C LEU A 14 2.52 55.99 18.24
N PRO A 15 1.33 56.36 17.70
CA PRO A 15 0.13 55.57 17.91
C PRO A 15 0.02 54.32 17.03
N ALA A 16 0.81 54.19 15.96
CA ALA A 16 0.74 53.04 15.05
C ALA A 16 1.66 51.89 15.46
N VAL A 17 2.78 52.21 16.12
CA VAL A 17 3.75 51.19 16.59
C VAL A 17 3.19 50.45 17.82
N ASP A 18 2.58 51.18 18.75
CA ASP A 18 1.97 50.55 19.95
C ASP A 18 0.78 49.63 19.60
N LEU A 19 0.03 49.95 18.52
CA LEU A 19 -1.04 49.07 18.03
C LEU A 19 -0.52 47.83 17.29
N ILE A 20 0.66 47.93 16.67
CA ILE A 20 1.32 46.79 16.01
C ILE A 20 1.97 45.88 17.05
N ASP A 21 2.64 46.48 18.07
CA ASP A 21 3.23 45.72 19.16
C ASP A 21 2.17 45.07 20.05
N ALA A 22 1.06 45.76 20.37
CA ALA A 22 -0.07 45.18 21.08
C ALA A 22 -0.76 44.06 20.28
N LYS A 23 -0.85 44.15 18.94
CA LYS A 23 -1.35 43.08 18.07
C LYS A 23 -0.34 41.94 17.93
N LEU A 24 0.97 42.19 17.98
CA LEU A 24 2.02 41.19 17.97
C LEU A 24 2.10 40.47 19.31
N GLU A 25 2.00 41.20 20.45
CA GLU A 25 1.92 40.57 21.78
C GLU A 25 0.62 39.77 21.97
N THR A 26 -0.53 40.28 21.48
CA THR A 26 -1.80 39.49 21.50
C THR A 26 -1.74 38.27 20.58
N ARG A 27 -1.02 38.31 19.46
CA ARG A 27 -0.74 37.13 18.61
C ARG A 27 0.29 36.17 19.24
N ALA A 28 1.27 36.70 19.97
CA ALA A 28 2.26 35.86 20.69
C ALA A 28 1.63 35.11 21.87
N THR A 29 0.68 35.75 22.57
CA THR A 29 -0.08 35.12 23.68
C THR A 29 -1.16 34.16 23.20
N MET A 30 -1.56 34.18 21.92
CA MET A 30 -2.50 33.22 21.33
C MET A 30 -1.86 31.97 20.71
N ARG A 31 -0.54 31.88 20.61
CA ARG A 31 0.15 30.63 20.30
C ARG A 31 0.22 29.78 21.57
N LYS A 32 -0.85 29.08 21.90
CA LYS A 32 -0.78 27.95 22.86
C LYS A 32 0.10 26.89 22.22
N GLU A 33 1.39 26.85 22.61
CA GLU A 33 2.24 25.71 22.35
C GLU A 33 1.58 24.45 22.93
N PHE A 34 1.78 23.30 22.27
CA PHE A 34 1.38 22.00 22.82
C PHE A 34 1.87 21.90 24.26
N ARG A 35 0.95 21.91 25.23
CA ARG A 35 1.30 22.05 26.67
C ARG A 35 2.11 20.89 27.21
N SER A 36 1.96 19.68 26.67
CA SER A 36 2.82 18.52 26.92
C SER A 36 2.59 17.49 25.81
N LEU A 37 3.65 17.11 25.09
CA LEU A 37 3.60 15.98 24.17
C LEU A 37 3.68 14.69 24.99
N ILE A 38 2.75 13.78 24.77
CA ILE A 38 2.83 12.43 25.34
C ILE A 38 3.63 11.51 24.41
N SER A 39 4.15 10.41 24.94
CA SER A 39 4.82 9.40 24.11
C SER A 39 3.80 8.64 23.23
N LEU A 40 4.29 7.96 22.19
CA LEU A 40 3.43 7.13 21.36
C LEU A 40 2.82 5.97 22.17
N GLU A 41 3.61 5.36 23.06
CA GLU A 41 3.18 4.27 23.94
C GLU A 41 2.05 4.72 24.88
N GLU A 42 2.21 5.90 25.45
CA GLU A 42 1.18 6.48 26.33
C GLU A 42 -0.10 6.77 25.53
N ALA A 43 0.03 7.36 24.34
CA ALA A 43 -1.11 7.61 23.45
C ALA A 43 -1.82 6.31 23.05
N GLN A 44 -1.07 5.26 22.68
CA GLN A 44 -1.62 3.93 22.39
C GLN A 44 -2.35 3.33 23.58
N SER A 45 -1.74 3.38 24.77
CA SER A 45 -2.36 2.87 26.01
C SER A 45 -3.68 3.57 26.30
N ILE A 46 -3.73 4.90 26.16
CA ILE A 46 -4.92 5.72 26.37
C ILE A 46 -6.01 5.35 25.37
N VAL A 47 -5.70 5.28 24.08
CA VAL A 47 -6.67 4.95 23.02
C VAL A 47 -7.19 3.52 23.17
N LEU A 48 -6.31 2.55 23.45
CA LEU A 48 -6.68 1.14 23.65
C LEU A 48 -7.47 0.89 24.94
N SER A 49 -7.34 1.76 25.96
CA SER A 49 -8.17 1.69 27.16
C SER A 49 -9.60 2.19 26.96
N ARG A 50 -9.87 2.83 25.82
CA ARG A 50 -11.19 3.38 25.42
C ARG A 50 -11.55 2.92 24.01
N PRO A 51 -11.65 1.60 23.76
CA PRO A 51 -11.89 1.07 22.42
C PRO A 51 -13.31 1.41 21.96
N PRO A 52 -13.53 1.57 20.66
CA PRO A 52 -14.88 1.63 20.12
C PRO A 52 -15.62 0.31 20.38
N GLN A 53 -16.94 0.36 20.48
CA GLN A 53 -17.76 -0.81 20.77
C GLN A 53 -18.25 -1.45 19.47
N ALA A 54 -17.71 -2.63 19.13
CA ALA A 54 -18.20 -3.41 18.01
C ALA A 54 -19.49 -4.14 18.35
N ALA A 55 -20.44 -4.10 17.43
CA ALA A 55 -21.64 -4.93 17.48
C ALA A 55 -21.44 -6.25 16.73
N ALA A 56 -22.42 -7.17 16.86
CA ALA A 56 -22.50 -8.36 16.01
C ALA A 56 -23.75 -8.26 15.12
N ARG A 57 -23.63 -8.74 13.88
CA ARG A 57 -24.76 -8.90 12.97
C ARG A 57 -24.67 -10.24 12.25
N THR A 58 -25.81 -10.78 11.87
CA THR A 58 -25.85 -11.90 10.94
C THR A 58 -25.58 -11.40 9.52
N ALA A 59 -24.75 -12.13 8.79
CA ALA A 59 -24.41 -11.86 7.39
C ALA A 59 -24.49 -13.15 6.58
N THR A 60 -24.96 -13.07 5.35
CA THR A 60 -24.88 -14.19 4.40
C THR A 60 -23.43 -14.50 4.08
N LEU A 61 -23.13 -15.69 3.53
CA LEU A 61 -21.78 -16.06 3.13
C LEU A 61 -21.16 -15.04 2.18
N GLN A 62 -21.93 -14.47 1.24
CA GLN A 62 -21.46 -13.46 0.30
C GLN A 62 -21.10 -12.14 1.00
N GLU A 63 -21.95 -11.67 1.90
CA GLU A 63 -21.76 -10.44 2.66
C GLU A 63 -20.70 -10.58 3.76
N SER A 64 -20.40 -11.80 4.20
CA SER A 64 -19.40 -12.07 5.26
C SER A 64 -17.96 -11.99 4.77
N ARG A 65 -17.74 -11.93 3.46
CA ARG A 65 -16.39 -11.81 2.88
C ARG A 65 -15.68 -10.56 3.40
N GLY A 66 -14.48 -10.77 3.96
CA GLY A 66 -13.66 -9.70 4.54
C GLY A 66 -14.07 -9.29 5.96
N CYS A 67 -15.26 -9.71 6.43
CA CYS A 67 -15.72 -9.47 7.80
C CYS A 67 -14.95 -10.30 8.83
N ILE A 68 -15.11 -9.95 10.11
CA ILE A 68 -14.51 -10.65 11.25
C ILE A 68 -15.57 -11.49 11.92
N LEU A 69 -15.30 -12.78 12.07
CA LEU A 69 -16.22 -13.73 12.70
C LEU A 69 -16.46 -13.37 14.17
N ALA A 70 -17.74 -13.36 14.59
CA ALA A 70 -18.15 -13.04 15.95
C ALA A 70 -18.41 -14.28 16.82
N GLU A 71 -18.54 -15.45 16.20
CA GLU A 71 -18.90 -16.70 16.87
C GLU A 71 -17.87 -17.81 16.66
N LYS A 72 -17.93 -18.86 17.47
CA LYS A 72 -17.21 -20.10 17.28
C LYS A 72 -18.00 -21.00 16.34
N ILE A 73 -17.43 -21.48 15.27
CA ILE A 73 -18.05 -22.42 14.35
C ILE A 73 -17.69 -23.84 14.77
N VAL A 74 -18.71 -24.58 15.13
CA VAL A 74 -18.60 -26.01 15.44
C VAL A 74 -19.32 -26.77 14.34
N SER A 75 -18.71 -27.83 13.85
CA SER A 75 -19.31 -28.67 12.81
C SER A 75 -20.52 -29.44 13.34
N SER A 76 -21.64 -29.35 12.63
CA SER A 76 -22.84 -30.13 12.87
C SER A 76 -22.94 -31.41 12.00
N GLN A 77 -21.90 -31.71 11.24
CA GLN A 77 -21.82 -32.89 10.37
C GLN A 77 -20.37 -33.28 10.11
N ASP A 78 -20.16 -34.50 9.64
CA ASP A 78 -18.87 -34.92 9.12
C ASP A 78 -18.60 -34.34 7.73
N VAL A 79 -17.35 -34.05 7.40
CA VAL A 79 -16.91 -33.69 6.05
C VAL A 79 -15.76 -34.63 5.66
N PRO A 80 -15.92 -35.46 4.63
CA PRO A 80 -17.17 -35.77 3.94
C PRO A 80 -18.18 -36.49 4.88
N GLY A 81 -19.48 -36.34 4.59
CA GLY A 81 -20.55 -36.94 5.40
C GLY A 81 -20.68 -38.46 5.27
N PHE A 82 -19.91 -39.09 4.42
CA PHE A 82 -19.83 -40.55 4.21
C PHE A 82 -18.46 -40.93 3.68
N SER A 83 -18.06 -42.18 3.91
CA SER A 83 -16.84 -42.75 3.33
C SER A 83 -16.99 -42.87 1.82
N ARG A 84 -16.01 -42.38 1.05
CA ARG A 84 -16.06 -42.30 -0.40
C ARG A 84 -14.76 -42.75 -1.06
N ALA A 85 -14.86 -43.21 -2.30
CA ALA A 85 -13.70 -43.54 -3.11
C ALA A 85 -12.87 -42.28 -3.42
N SER A 86 -11.55 -42.34 -3.25
CA SER A 86 -10.62 -41.25 -3.60
C SER A 86 -10.10 -41.39 -5.04
N MET A 87 -10.28 -42.57 -5.65
CA MET A 87 -9.82 -42.90 -6.99
C MET A 87 -10.90 -43.67 -7.74
N ASP A 88 -10.86 -43.59 -9.06
CA ASP A 88 -11.66 -44.44 -9.93
C ASP A 88 -11.15 -45.88 -9.87
N GLY A 89 -12.07 -46.86 -9.83
CA GLY A 89 -11.68 -48.26 -9.76
C GLY A 89 -12.75 -49.15 -9.15
N PHE A 90 -12.33 -50.11 -8.35
CA PHE A 90 -13.18 -51.16 -7.81
C PHE A 90 -13.12 -51.18 -6.29
N ALA A 91 -14.25 -51.01 -5.65
CA ALA A 91 -14.43 -51.17 -4.21
C ALA A 91 -14.41 -52.67 -3.86
N VAL A 92 -13.55 -53.06 -2.92
CA VAL A 92 -13.24 -54.45 -2.57
C VAL A 92 -13.22 -54.66 -1.07
N LEU A 93 -13.30 -55.91 -0.62
CA LEU A 93 -12.71 -56.30 0.64
C LEU A 93 -11.17 -56.44 0.44
N ALA A 94 -10.39 -55.69 1.19
CA ALA A 94 -8.93 -55.68 1.04
C ALA A 94 -8.32 -57.09 1.19
N GLU A 95 -8.87 -57.91 2.10
CA GLU A 95 -8.43 -59.29 2.33
C GLU A 95 -8.48 -60.14 1.05
N ASP A 96 -9.47 -59.96 0.18
CA ASP A 96 -9.62 -60.70 -1.06
C ASP A 96 -8.51 -60.39 -2.09
N THR A 97 -7.81 -59.24 -1.91
CA THR A 97 -6.75 -58.81 -2.83
C THR A 97 -5.35 -59.22 -2.43
N LEU A 98 -5.13 -59.74 -1.21
CA LEU A 98 -3.79 -59.92 -0.63
C LEU A 98 -2.90 -60.88 -1.46
N ALA A 99 -3.49 -61.81 -2.19
CA ALA A 99 -2.76 -62.74 -3.06
C ALA A 99 -2.49 -62.19 -4.46
N ALA A 100 -3.02 -61.00 -4.80
CA ALA A 100 -2.91 -60.39 -6.12
C ALA A 100 -1.46 -60.01 -6.45
N ARG A 101 -1.03 -60.38 -7.67
CA ARG A 101 0.26 -59.98 -8.26
C ARG A 101 0.05 -59.67 -9.74
N GLU A 102 0.95 -58.93 -10.32
CA GLU A 102 0.86 -58.53 -11.72
C GLU A 102 0.82 -59.73 -12.66
N ASP A 103 1.66 -60.75 -12.38
CA ASP A 103 1.75 -62.00 -13.13
C ASP A 103 0.73 -63.05 -12.70
N ARG A 104 0.08 -62.86 -11.53
CA ARG A 104 -0.94 -63.75 -10.98
C ARG A 104 -2.08 -62.96 -10.36
N PRO A 105 -2.99 -62.39 -11.18
CA PRO A 105 -4.10 -61.60 -10.68
C PRO A 105 -5.10 -62.47 -9.90
N VAL A 106 -5.82 -61.80 -8.98
CA VAL A 106 -6.99 -62.40 -8.31
C VAL A 106 -8.23 -62.01 -9.09
N SER A 107 -9.08 -63.00 -9.40
CA SER A 107 -10.36 -62.82 -10.08
C SER A 107 -11.49 -62.64 -9.08
N LEU A 108 -12.19 -61.54 -9.12
CA LEU A 108 -13.33 -61.19 -8.26
C LEU A 108 -14.57 -60.91 -9.13
N ARG A 109 -15.76 -61.29 -8.65
CA ARG A 109 -16.99 -61.08 -9.40
C ARG A 109 -17.47 -59.63 -9.32
N LEU A 110 -17.84 -59.03 -10.43
CA LEU A 110 -18.43 -57.70 -10.49
C LEU A 110 -19.90 -57.76 -9.99
N ALA A 111 -20.16 -57.22 -8.81
CA ALA A 111 -21.51 -57.14 -8.22
C ALA A 111 -22.37 -56.02 -8.82
N GLY A 112 -21.74 -55.04 -9.42
CA GLY A 112 -22.40 -53.92 -10.06
C GLY A 112 -21.61 -52.61 -9.95
N ILE A 113 -22.29 -51.50 -10.23
CA ILE A 113 -21.71 -50.14 -10.27
C ILE A 113 -22.37 -49.29 -9.18
N VAL A 114 -21.62 -48.48 -8.47
CA VAL A 114 -22.11 -47.45 -7.53
C VAL A 114 -22.07 -46.10 -8.22
N PRO A 115 -23.22 -45.55 -8.63
CA PRO A 115 -23.25 -44.23 -9.27
C PRO A 115 -22.85 -43.11 -8.29
N MET A 116 -22.14 -42.12 -8.81
CA MET A 116 -21.83 -40.90 -8.02
C MET A 116 -23.12 -40.20 -7.57
N GLY A 117 -23.14 -39.73 -6.31
CA GLY A 117 -24.29 -39.00 -5.74
C GLY A 117 -25.49 -39.90 -5.38
N ALA A 118 -25.38 -41.23 -5.52
CA ALA A 118 -26.41 -42.16 -5.14
C ALA A 118 -26.01 -43.00 -3.93
N LEU A 119 -27.00 -43.46 -3.17
CA LEU A 119 -26.80 -44.48 -2.15
C LEU A 119 -26.50 -45.80 -2.81
N PRO A 120 -25.48 -46.56 -2.38
CA PRO A 120 -25.19 -47.91 -2.88
C PRO A 120 -26.40 -48.83 -2.69
N GLN A 121 -26.92 -49.40 -3.77
CA GLN A 121 -28.03 -50.38 -3.74
C GLN A 121 -27.55 -51.81 -3.63
N LEU A 122 -26.23 -52.00 -3.63
CA LEU A 122 -25.55 -53.31 -3.55
C LEU A 122 -24.65 -53.37 -2.31
N ARG A 123 -24.29 -54.55 -1.94
CA ARG A 123 -23.28 -54.86 -0.92
C ARG A 123 -22.18 -55.70 -1.57
N VAL A 124 -20.93 -55.38 -1.24
CA VAL A 124 -19.79 -56.20 -1.66
C VAL A 124 -19.63 -57.34 -0.65
N ALA A 125 -19.78 -58.57 -1.11
CA ALA A 125 -19.49 -59.77 -0.33
C ALA A 125 -18.06 -60.29 -0.63
N GLN A 126 -17.59 -61.28 0.13
CA GLN A 126 -16.31 -61.90 -0.12
C GLN A 126 -16.25 -62.50 -1.54
N GLY A 127 -15.18 -62.21 -2.28
CA GLY A 127 -15.01 -62.59 -3.66
C GLY A 127 -15.72 -61.69 -4.68
N GLU A 128 -16.24 -60.54 -4.23
CA GLU A 128 -16.93 -59.58 -5.09
C GLU A 128 -16.27 -58.20 -5.10
N VAL A 129 -16.55 -57.46 -6.13
CA VAL A 129 -16.15 -56.03 -6.30
C VAL A 129 -17.32 -55.21 -6.81
N ALA A 130 -17.29 -53.92 -6.53
CA ALA A 130 -18.20 -52.93 -7.15
C ALA A 130 -17.41 -51.83 -7.85
N GLU A 131 -17.78 -51.50 -9.05
CA GLU A 131 -17.18 -50.37 -9.75
C GLU A 131 -17.59 -49.03 -9.06
N VAL A 132 -16.61 -48.18 -8.82
CA VAL A 132 -16.76 -46.89 -8.16
C VAL A 132 -15.97 -45.82 -8.92
N SER A 133 -16.54 -44.62 -9.01
CA SER A 133 -15.81 -43.46 -9.45
C SER A 133 -15.37 -42.60 -8.25
N THR A 134 -14.35 -41.78 -8.43
CA THR A 134 -13.89 -40.81 -7.44
C THR A 134 -15.07 -40.02 -6.87
N GLY A 135 -15.21 -40.02 -5.56
CA GLY A 135 -16.34 -39.37 -4.86
C GLY A 135 -17.58 -40.22 -4.67
N SER A 136 -17.67 -41.42 -5.26
CA SER A 136 -18.77 -42.35 -5.01
C SER A 136 -18.75 -42.85 -3.57
N MET A 137 -19.92 -43.01 -2.97
CA MET A 137 -20.07 -43.58 -1.62
C MET A 137 -19.57 -45.05 -1.60
N MET A 138 -18.80 -45.39 -0.59
CA MET A 138 -18.33 -46.77 -0.42
C MET A 138 -19.53 -47.71 -0.18
N PRO A 139 -19.65 -48.80 -0.97
CA PRO A 139 -20.71 -49.79 -0.75
C PRO A 139 -20.45 -50.55 0.55
N PRO A 140 -21.51 -50.92 1.27
CA PRO A 140 -21.36 -51.77 2.45
C PRO A 140 -20.61 -53.07 2.13
N GLY A 141 -19.64 -53.42 3.01
CA GLY A 141 -18.80 -54.59 2.86
C GLY A 141 -17.45 -54.35 2.21
N ALA A 142 -17.28 -53.30 1.42
CA ALA A 142 -15.99 -52.89 0.90
C ALA A 142 -15.28 -51.95 1.91
N ASP A 143 -13.96 -52.10 2.03
CA ASP A 143 -13.09 -51.33 2.91
C ASP A 143 -11.89 -50.70 2.19
N ALA A 144 -11.68 -50.97 0.89
CA ALA A 144 -10.63 -50.41 0.06
C ALA A 144 -11.07 -50.23 -1.39
N VAL A 145 -10.30 -49.45 -2.16
CA VAL A 145 -10.51 -49.30 -3.62
C VAL A 145 -9.22 -49.67 -4.34
N VAL A 146 -9.33 -50.65 -5.27
CA VAL A 146 -8.28 -50.91 -6.25
C VAL A 146 -8.44 -49.94 -7.40
N MET A 147 -7.39 -49.18 -7.73
CA MET A 147 -7.41 -48.24 -8.86
C MET A 147 -7.61 -48.97 -10.18
N ILE A 148 -8.27 -48.35 -11.11
CA ILE A 148 -8.61 -48.90 -12.44
C ILE A 148 -7.35 -49.38 -13.19
N GLU A 149 -6.22 -48.73 -13.00
CA GLU A 149 -4.93 -49.04 -13.63
C GLU A 149 -4.37 -50.41 -13.20
N TYR A 150 -4.80 -50.91 -12.05
CA TYR A 150 -4.38 -52.24 -11.51
C TYR A 150 -5.46 -53.28 -11.63
N SER A 151 -6.42 -53.08 -12.52
CA SER A 151 -7.54 -53.98 -12.73
C SER A 151 -7.81 -54.19 -14.23
N GLN A 152 -8.50 -55.28 -14.56
CA GLN A 152 -8.96 -55.61 -15.90
C GLN A 152 -10.32 -56.26 -15.81
N VAL A 153 -11.30 -55.75 -16.53
CA VAL A 153 -12.66 -56.33 -16.59
C VAL A 153 -12.73 -57.37 -17.68
N GLU A 154 -13.16 -58.58 -17.32
CA GLU A 154 -13.37 -59.69 -18.23
C GLU A 154 -14.79 -60.27 -18.00
N ALA A 155 -15.74 -59.87 -18.82
CA ALA A 155 -17.16 -60.23 -18.71
C ALA A 155 -17.75 -59.79 -17.33
N ASP A 156 -18.06 -60.74 -16.45
CA ASP A 156 -18.59 -60.51 -15.11
C ASP A 156 -17.50 -60.61 -14.01
N GLN A 157 -16.24 -60.74 -14.39
CA GLN A 157 -15.08 -60.81 -13.51
C GLN A 157 -14.18 -59.59 -13.63
N VAL A 158 -13.53 -59.25 -12.54
CA VAL A 158 -12.49 -58.22 -12.50
C VAL A 158 -11.20 -58.86 -12.01
N LEU A 159 -10.18 -58.81 -12.83
CA LEU A 159 -8.84 -59.26 -12.48
C LEU A 159 -8.10 -58.16 -11.73
N ILE A 160 -7.77 -58.41 -10.47
CA ILE A 160 -7.02 -57.50 -9.61
C ILE A 160 -5.54 -57.90 -9.66
N ARG A 161 -4.66 -56.94 -10.04
CA ARG A 161 -3.23 -57.17 -10.27
C ARG A 161 -2.34 -56.69 -9.13
N ARG A 162 -2.91 -55.90 -8.22
CA ARG A 162 -2.19 -55.32 -7.07
C ARG A 162 -3.02 -55.48 -5.79
N PRO A 163 -2.45 -55.91 -4.67
CA PRO A 163 -3.14 -55.91 -3.39
C PRO A 163 -3.34 -54.47 -2.88
N VAL A 164 -4.40 -54.25 -2.12
CA VAL A 164 -4.67 -53.04 -1.35
C VAL A 164 -4.87 -53.39 0.12
N TYR A 165 -4.67 -52.40 0.99
CA TYR A 165 -4.90 -52.54 2.41
C TYR A 165 -6.21 -51.88 2.81
N GLY A 166 -6.78 -52.27 3.94
CA GLY A 166 -8.01 -51.62 4.46
C GLY A 166 -7.82 -50.12 4.63
N GLY A 167 -8.74 -49.35 4.06
CA GLY A 167 -8.68 -47.89 3.99
C GLY A 167 -7.91 -47.34 2.79
N GLU A 168 -7.20 -48.12 2.00
CA GLU A 168 -6.44 -47.63 0.84
C GLU A 168 -7.40 -47.10 -0.22
N ASN A 169 -7.13 -45.84 -0.71
CA ASN A 169 -7.94 -45.13 -1.67
C ASN A 169 -9.39 -44.86 -1.20
N VAL A 170 -9.63 -44.84 0.12
CA VAL A 170 -10.91 -44.48 0.73
C VAL A 170 -10.73 -43.21 1.59
N GLN A 171 -11.50 -42.22 1.33
CA GLN A 171 -11.66 -41.07 2.22
C GLN A 171 -12.77 -41.38 3.21
N ALA A 172 -12.41 -41.55 4.46
CA ALA A 172 -13.37 -41.90 5.52
C ALA A 172 -14.30 -40.70 5.82
N ALA A 173 -15.51 -41.00 6.27
CA ALA A 173 -16.41 -39.97 6.80
C ALA A 173 -15.72 -39.21 7.93
N GLY A 174 -15.82 -37.85 7.93
CA GLY A 174 -15.24 -37.00 8.95
C GLY A 174 -13.72 -36.84 8.91
N SER A 175 -13.05 -37.37 7.86
CA SER A 175 -11.59 -37.33 7.77
C SER A 175 -11.00 -35.94 7.55
N ASP A 176 -11.80 -35.00 7.09
CA ASP A 176 -11.42 -33.57 6.94
C ASP A 176 -11.95 -32.73 8.12
N ILE A 177 -13.24 -32.82 8.39
CA ILE A 177 -13.88 -32.19 9.54
C ILE A 177 -14.82 -33.19 10.21
N SER A 178 -14.61 -33.42 11.51
CA SER A 178 -15.46 -34.34 12.27
C SER A 178 -16.65 -33.64 12.91
N PHE A 179 -17.76 -34.32 13.06
CA PHE A 179 -18.90 -33.85 13.83
C PHE A 179 -18.48 -33.37 15.23
N GLY A 180 -18.89 -32.17 15.64
CA GLY A 180 -18.55 -31.57 16.92
C GLY A 180 -17.18 -30.87 16.95
N GLU A 181 -16.41 -30.89 15.89
CA GLU A 181 -15.14 -30.21 15.79
C GLU A 181 -15.31 -28.69 15.69
N ALA A 182 -14.48 -27.93 16.42
CA ALA A 182 -14.42 -26.48 16.32
C ALA A 182 -13.44 -26.08 15.21
N VAL A 183 -13.96 -25.52 14.13
CA VAL A 183 -13.19 -25.26 12.90
C VAL A 183 -12.80 -23.80 12.69
N LEU A 184 -13.61 -22.85 13.19
CA LEU A 184 -13.29 -21.42 13.13
C LEU A 184 -13.62 -20.76 14.48
N PHE A 185 -12.88 -19.69 14.80
CA PHE A 185 -12.98 -19.00 16.09
C PHE A 185 -13.31 -17.51 15.91
N PRO A 186 -13.92 -16.87 16.93
CA PRO A 186 -14.14 -15.42 16.93
C PRO A 186 -12.82 -14.68 16.68
N GLY A 187 -12.87 -13.58 15.90
CA GLY A 187 -11.69 -12.82 15.49
C GLY A 187 -11.06 -13.27 14.17
N THR A 188 -11.48 -14.42 13.63
CA THR A 188 -11.03 -14.89 12.31
C THR A 188 -11.57 -13.97 11.20
N ARG A 189 -10.71 -13.50 10.30
CA ARG A 189 -11.12 -12.80 9.08
C ARG A 189 -11.60 -13.82 8.05
N LEU A 190 -12.81 -13.62 7.53
CA LEU A 190 -13.44 -14.51 6.57
C LEU A 190 -12.96 -14.17 5.15
N VAL A 191 -11.99 -14.92 4.66
CA VAL A 191 -11.52 -14.87 3.27
C VAL A 191 -11.90 -16.16 2.54
N ALA A 192 -11.42 -16.38 1.32
CA ALA A 192 -11.84 -17.50 0.48
C ALA A 192 -11.78 -18.88 1.19
N ARG A 193 -10.75 -19.11 2.02
CA ARG A 193 -10.56 -20.38 2.73
C ARG A 193 -11.65 -20.60 3.79
N GLU A 194 -11.89 -19.61 4.60
CA GLU A 194 -12.87 -19.67 5.70
C GLU A 194 -14.30 -19.72 5.16
N ILE A 195 -14.58 -19.02 4.07
CA ILE A 195 -15.86 -19.16 3.34
C ILE A 195 -16.04 -20.57 2.80
N GLY A 196 -14.97 -21.19 2.28
CA GLY A 196 -14.99 -22.59 1.84
C GLY A 196 -15.35 -23.57 2.96
N VAL A 197 -14.78 -23.38 4.16
CA VAL A 197 -15.13 -24.19 5.35
C VAL A 197 -16.59 -24.01 5.71
N LEU A 198 -17.10 -22.77 5.78
CA LEU A 198 -18.49 -22.49 6.09
C LEU A 198 -19.45 -23.12 5.08
N ALA A 199 -19.11 -23.04 3.79
CA ALA A 199 -19.89 -23.66 2.71
C ALA A 199 -19.88 -25.20 2.81
N ALA A 200 -18.74 -25.82 3.14
CA ALA A 200 -18.64 -27.27 3.34
C ALA A 200 -19.49 -27.76 4.51
N LEU A 201 -19.71 -26.91 5.52
CA LEU A 201 -20.60 -27.16 6.65
C LEU A 201 -22.09 -26.86 6.35
N GLY A 202 -22.42 -26.44 5.13
CA GLY A 202 -23.79 -26.09 4.72
C GLY A 202 -24.33 -24.82 5.38
N ARG A 203 -23.46 -23.95 5.90
CA ARG A 203 -23.89 -22.66 6.46
C ARG A 203 -24.34 -21.71 5.35
N THR A 204 -25.42 -20.99 5.56
CA THR A 204 -25.92 -19.93 4.67
C THR A 204 -25.58 -18.55 5.19
N ASP A 205 -25.40 -18.45 6.50
CA ASP A 205 -25.15 -17.21 7.23
C ASP A 205 -24.26 -17.47 8.45
N VAL A 206 -23.63 -16.40 8.94
CA VAL A 206 -22.77 -16.40 10.13
C VAL A 206 -22.87 -15.07 10.87
N ASN A 207 -22.56 -15.08 12.17
CA ASN A 207 -22.45 -13.85 12.94
C ASN A 207 -21.06 -13.23 12.75
N VAL A 208 -21.05 -11.99 12.30
CA VAL A 208 -19.83 -11.20 12.09
C VAL A 208 -19.82 -9.96 12.99
N ARG A 209 -18.63 -9.53 13.38
CA ARG A 209 -18.45 -8.26 14.08
C ARG A 209 -18.62 -7.11 13.09
N THR A 210 -19.24 -6.04 13.55
CA THR A 210 -19.39 -4.80 12.78
C THR A 210 -18.99 -3.63 13.65
N LEU A 211 -18.30 -2.69 13.05
CA LEU A 211 -17.88 -1.45 13.67
C LEU A 211 -18.02 -0.34 12.63
N SER A 212 -18.77 0.70 12.93
CA SER A 212 -18.97 1.84 12.05
C SER A 212 -18.01 2.97 12.44
N VAL A 213 -17.18 3.42 11.51
CA VAL A 213 -16.20 4.50 11.72
C VAL A 213 -16.56 5.68 10.82
N GLY A 214 -16.92 6.80 11.44
CA GLY A 214 -17.16 8.05 10.71
C GLY A 214 -15.84 8.69 10.31
N VAL A 215 -15.71 9.06 9.04
CA VAL A 215 -14.51 9.70 8.48
C VAL A 215 -14.87 11.02 7.84
N ALA A 216 -14.17 12.07 8.22
CA ALA A 216 -14.32 13.41 7.65
C ALA A 216 -12.96 14.11 7.51
N SER A 217 -12.88 15.05 6.58
CA SER A 217 -11.78 16.02 6.47
C SER A 217 -12.29 17.41 6.83
N THR A 218 -11.39 18.32 7.21
CA THR A 218 -11.70 19.72 7.43
C THR A 218 -10.61 20.60 6.82
N GLY A 219 -11.01 21.71 6.21
CA GLY A 219 -10.15 22.67 5.53
C GLY A 219 -10.92 23.44 4.47
N ASN A 220 -10.90 24.78 4.55
CA ASN A 220 -11.57 25.63 3.57
C ASN A 220 -10.91 25.57 2.18
N GLU A 221 -9.68 25.07 2.10
CA GLU A 221 -8.95 24.81 0.85
C GLU A 221 -9.37 23.50 0.17
N LEU A 222 -10.12 22.63 0.86
CA LEU A 222 -10.46 21.30 0.36
C LEU A 222 -11.67 21.33 -0.57
N VAL A 223 -11.60 20.51 -1.61
CA VAL A 223 -12.67 20.27 -2.57
C VAL A 223 -12.80 18.75 -2.80
N ALA A 224 -14.02 18.27 -2.94
CA ALA A 224 -14.27 16.86 -3.25
C ALA A 224 -13.70 16.48 -4.64
N PRO A 225 -13.09 15.29 -4.80
CA PRO A 225 -12.64 14.81 -6.10
C PRO A 225 -13.76 14.85 -7.15
N GLY A 226 -13.39 15.24 -8.38
CA GLY A 226 -14.34 15.40 -9.49
C GLY A 226 -14.95 16.80 -9.62
N GLN A 227 -14.79 17.67 -8.62
CA GLN A 227 -15.20 19.08 -8.72
C GLN A 227 -14.05 19.94 -9.29
N PRO A 228 -14.33 21.04 -10.00
CA PRO A 228 -13.29 21.94 -10.48
C PRO A 228 -12.57 22.63 -9.32
N LEU A 229 -11.24 22.79 -9.45
CA LEU A 229 -10.42 23.50 -8.47
C LEU A 229 -10.32 24.99 -8.80
N ALA A 230 -10.61 25.85 -7.84
CA ALA A 230 -10.24 27.25 -7.88
C ALA A 230 -8.78 27.46 -7.43
N ALA A 231 -8.24 28.66 -7.63
CA ALA A 231 -6.90 29.00 -7.16
C ALA A 231 -6.81 28.87 -5.62
N GLY A 232 -5.80 28.17 -5.14
CA GLY A 232 -5.58 27.92 -3.71
C GLY A 232 -6.34 26.71 -3.14
N GLN A 233 -7.13 26.01 -3.95
CA GLN A 233 -7.82 24.80 -3.54
C GLN A 233 -7.06 23.52 -3.91
N ILE A 234 -7.29 22.47 -3.13
CA ILE A 234 -6.74 21.12 -3.34
C ILE A 234 -7.84 20.08 -3.14
N TYR A 235 -7.67 18.89 -3.72
CA TYR A 235 -8.61 17.79 -3.49
C TYR A 235 -8.44 17.19 -2.09
N ASP A 236 -9.57 16.80 -1.50
CA ASP A 236 -9.60 15.99 -0.27
C ASP A 236 -9.07 14.60 -0.59
N ILE A 237 -7.93 14.28 -0.01
CA ILE A 237 -7.28 12.98 -0.11
C ILE A 237 -7.64 12.14 1.13
N ASN A 238 -7.66 12.76 2.31
CA ASN A 238 -7.65 12.08 3.59
C ASN A 238 -8.96 11.34 3.88
N THR A 239 -10.10 11.89 3.53
CA THR A 239 -11.39 11.19 3.67
C THR A 239 -11.36 9.83 2.99
N TYR A 240 -10.82 9.74 1.77
CA TYR A 240 -10.80 8.51 0.99
C TYR A 240 -9.71 7.54 1.45
N THR A 241 -8.51 8.02 1.75
CA THR A 241 -7.40 7.16 2.19
C THR A 241 -7.64 6.57 3.57
N ILE A 242 -8.18 7.36 4.50
CA ILE A 242 -8.52 6.90 5.85
C ILE A 242 -9.69 5.92 5.79
N ALA A 243 -10.70 6.17 4.96
CA ALA A 243 -11.83 5.25 4.79
C ALA A 243 -11.38 3.89 4.26
N ALA A 244 -10.54 3.87 3.22
CA ALA A 244 -9.95 2.62 2.72
C ALA A 244 -9.15 1.88 3.81
N ALA A 245 -8.36 2.61 4.61
CA ALA A 245 -7.60 2.03 5.71
C ALA A 245 -8.50 1.48 6.85
N VAL A 246 -9.67 2.09 7.09
CA VAL A 246 -10.70 1.57 8.02
C VAL A 246 -11.28 0.25 7.50
N ASP A 247 -11.63 0.20 6.21
CA ASP A 247 -12.18 -1.01 5.56
C ASP A 247 -11.13 -2.15 5.57
N ASP A 248 -9.85 -1.84 5.35
CA ASP A 248 -8.75 -2.79 5.48
C ASP A 248 -8.61 -3.37 6.90
N CYS A 249 -9.01 -2.63 7.92
CA CYS A 249 -9.09 -3.15 9.29
C CYS A 249 -10.30 -4.06 9.52
N GLY A 250 -11.23 -4.21 8.57
CA GLY A 250 -12.45 -4.99 8.69
C GLY A 250 -13.62 -4.24 9.35
N ALA A 251 -13.52 -2.92 9.51
CA ALA A 251 -14.60 -2.05 9.94
C ALA A 251 -15.34 -1.46 8.71
N ASN A 252 -16.42 -0.72 8.95
CA ASN A 252 -17.18 -0.07 7.89
C ASN A 252 -16.97 1.44 7.96
N ALA A 253 -16.29 2.01 6.96
CA ALA A 253 -16.11 3.44 6.85
C ALA A 253 -17.41 4.13 6.42
N ARG A 254 -17.76 5.22 7.11
CA ARG A 254 -18.88 6.09 6.76
C ARG A 254 -18.35 7.48 6.47
N LEU A 255 -18.46 7.89 5.20
CA LEU A 255 -17.92 9.16 4.74
C LEU A 255 -18.85 10.32 5.08
N TYR A 256 -18.32 11.35 5.73
CA TYR A 256 -19.04 12.60 6.01
C TYR A 256 -18.51 13.76 5.17
N GLY A 257 -17.47 13.51 4.35
CA GLY A 257 -16.89 14.50 3.44
C GLY A 257 -16.13 15.61 4.17
N ILE A 258 -16.19 16.80 3.59
CA ILE A 258 -15.44 17.98 4.08
C ILE A 258 -16.34 18.76 5.04
N LEU A 259 -15.90 18.91 6.29
CA LEU A 259 -16.56 19.72 7.29
C LEU A 259 -16.06 21.16 7.20
N PRO A 260 -16.96 22.17 7.35
CA PRO A 260 -16.55 23.55 7.39
C PRO A 260 -15.64 23.85 8.60
N ASP A 261 -14.63 24.70 8.42
CA ASP A 261 -13.78 25.23 9.49
C ASP A 261 -14.51 26.31 10.31
N GLU A 262 -15.70 25.95 10.80
CA GLU A 262 -16.54 26.78 11.65
C GLU A 262 -16.98 25.95 12.86
N LYS A 263 -16.70 26.47 14.07
CA LYS A 263 -16.86 25.74 15.33
C LYS A 263 -18.27 25.16 15.54
N GLY A 264 -19.32 25.95 15.28
CA GLY A 264 -20.72 25.51 15.49
C GLY A 264 -21.15 24.44 14.51
N SER A 265 -20.75 24.53 13.26
CA SER A 265 -21.03 23.54 12.22
C SER A 265 -20.26 22.24 12.48
N MET A 266 -19.00 22.34 12.88
CA MET A 266 -18.18 21.18 13.24
C MET A 266 -18.73 20.44 14.46
N ALA A 267 -19.12 21.16 15.51
CA ALA A 267 -19.72 20.56 16.71
C ALA A 267 -20.99 19.76 16.37
N LYS A 268 -21.89 20.32 15.56
CA LYS A 268 -23.09 19.63 15.08
C LYS A 268 -22.75 18.37 14.26
N ALA A 269 -21.77 18.48 13.37
CA ALA A 269 -21.34 17.36 12.54
C ALA A 269 -20.76 16.22 13.40
N LEU A 270 -19.87 16.53 14.34
CA LEU A 270 -19.26 15.54 15.23
C LEU A 270 -20.30 14.90 16.18
N GLN A 271 -21.26 15.67 16.69
CA GLN A 271 -22.38 15.12 17.45
C GLN A 271 -23.25 14.17 16.61
N LYS A 272 -23.56 14.53 15.35
CA LYS A 272 -24.26 13.65 14.41
C LYS A 272 -23.45 12.37 14.17
N MET A 273 -22.17 12.49 13.87
CA MET A 273 -21.28 11.34 13.65
C MET A 273 -21.24 10.42 14.87
N SER A 274 -21.20 10.96 16.09
CA SER A 274 -21.22 10.17 17.32
C SER A 274 -22.55 9.44 17.54
N GLY A 275 -23.65 9.94 17.00
CA GLY A 275 -24.97 9.26 17.01
C GLY A 275 -25.05 8.09 16.03
N GLU A 276 -24.28 8.15 14.95
CA GLU A 276 -24.38 7.23 13.80
C GLU A 276 -23.20 6.24 13.69
N CYS A 277 -22.08 6.51 14.37
CA CYS A 277 -20.84 5.72 14.29
C CYS A 277 -20.32 5.35 15.68
N ASP A 278 -19.47 4.35 15.75
CA ASP A 278 -18.85 3.85 16.99
C ASP A 278 -17.50 4.51 17.27
N MET A 279 -16.87 5.08 16.27
CA MET A 279 -15.62 5.85 16.32
C MET A 279 -15.66 6.98 15.29
N ILE A 280 -15.00 8.09 15.59
CA ILE A 280 -14.92 9.26 14.73
C ILE A 280 -13.45 9.54 14.39
N LEU A 281 -13.16 9.73 13.12
CA LEU A 281 -11.86 10.16 12.60
C LEU A 281 -12.05 11.45 11.80
N VAL A 282 -11.32 12.50 12.19
CA VAL A 282 -11.36 13.79 11.49
C VAL A 282 -9.95 14.19 11.12
N SER A 283 -9.69 14.48 9.86
CA SER A 283 -8.38 14.92 9.38
C SER A 283 -8.38 16.40 9.06
N GLY A 284 -7.35 17.11 9.52
CA GLY A 284 -7.20 18.56 9.38
C GLY A 284 -7.52 19.31 10.67
N SER A 285 -7.32 20.63 10.66
CA SER A 285 -7.57 21.54 11.80
C SER A 285 -7.04 21.07 13.17
N THR A 286 -5.87 20.39 13.17
CA THR A 286 -5.20 19.87 14.36
C THR A 286 -3.89 20.63 14.67
N SER A 287 -3.60 21.75 13.98
CA SER A 287 -2.34 22.48 14.16
C SER A 287 -2.42 23.40 15.39
N ALA A 288 -1.28 23.65 16.05
CA ALA A 288 -1.17 24.52 17.24
C ALA A 288 -1.48 26.02 16.98
N GLY A 289 -2.13 26.36 15.86
CA GLY A 289 -2.54 27.72 15.48
C GLY A 289 -3.90 28.11 16.02
N ALA A 290 -4.30 29.37 15.82
CA ALA A 290 -5.61 29.92 16.17
C ALA A 290 -6.80 29.23 15.46
N GLY A 291 -6.53 28.27 14.56
CA GLY A 291 -7.51 27.50 13.76
C GLY A 291 -7.68 26.05 14.20
N ASP A 292 -7.23 25.65 15.40
CA ASP A 292 -7.47 24.28 15.91
C ASP A 292 -8.92 24.10 16.36
N MET A 293 -9.78 23.86 15.37
CA MET A 293 -11.23 23.73 15.61
C MET A 293 -11.60 22.45 16.35
N ILE A 294 -10.91 21.32 16.05
CA ILE A 294 -11.21 20.02 16.67
C ILE A 294 -10.94 20.07 18.17
N PHE A 295 -9.82 20.69 18.58
CA PHE A 295 -9.50 20.92 19.98
C PHE A 295 -10.62 21.69 20.69
N GLN A 296 -11.06 22.84 20.13
CA GLN A 296 -12.08 23.69 20.72
C GLN A 296 -13.45 22.99 20.81
N VAL A 297 -13.79 22.19 19.81
CA VAL A 297 -15.05 21.43 19.79
C VAL A 297 -15.02 20.32 20.82
N LEU A 298 -13.91 19.59 20.96
CA LEU A 298 -13.79 18.56 21.99
C LEU A 298 -13.84 19.13 23.42
N GLU A 299 -13.28 20.32 23.65
CA GLU A 299 -13.42 21.02 24.95
C GLU A 299 -14.86 21.43 25.26
N GLU A 300 -15.68 21.72 24.24
CA GLU A 300 -17.04 22.24 24.42
C GLU A 300 -18.12 21.16 24.46
N VAL A 301 -18.07 20.20 23.54
CA VAL A 301 -19.14 19.20 23.35
C VAL A 301 -18.73 17.77 23.65
N GLY A 302 -17.50 17.58 24.13
CA GLY A 302 -16.91 16.28 24.41
C GLY A 302 -16.00 16.29 25.63
N GLU A 303 -15.07 15.34 25.66
CA GLU A 303 -14.00 15.21 26.65
C GLU A 303 -12.67 15.18 25.90
N LEU A 304 -11.84 16.21 26.04
CA LEU A 304 -10.48 16.22 25.50
C LEU A 304 -9.57 15.42 26.43
N ILE A 305 -8.86 14.41 25.89
CA ILE A 305 -7.98 13.54 26.69
C ILE A 305 -6.53 13.90 26.47
N PHE A 306 -6.07 14.02 25.23
CA PHE A 306 -4.74 14.53 24.92
C PHE A 306 -4.69 15.35 23.63
N HIS A 307 -3.71 16.26 23.56
CA HIS A 307 -3.41 17.07 22.40
C HIS A 307 -1.90 17.12 22.16
N GLY A 308 -1.45 16.35 21.20
CA GLY A 308 -0.07 16.25 20.77
C GLY A 308 0.63 14.95 21.20
N VAL A 309 1.29 14.32 20.23
CA VAL A 309 2.09 13.10 20.41
C VAL A 309 3.52 13.36 19.95
N ASN A 310 4.50 12.87 20.71
CA ASN A 310 5.92 12.99 20.35
C ASN A 310 6.28 11.99 19.23
N LEU A 311 5.74 12.21 18.06
CA LEU A 311 5.84 11.36 16.87
C LEU A 311 6.16 12.20 15.63
N LYS A 312 6.96 11.67 14.73
CA LYS A 312 7.24 12.24 13.41
C LYS A 312 7.02 11.19 12.31
N PRO A 313 6.15 11.48 11.33
CA PRO A 313 5.16 12.57 11.28
C PRO A 313 4.00 12.27 12.25
N GLY A 314 3.24 13.30 12.67
CA GLY A 314 2.04 13.06 13.49
C GLY A 314 1.94 13.86 14.79
N LYS A 315 2.86 14.83 15.02
CA LYS A 315 2.86 15.66 16.25
C LYS A 315 1.47 16.23 16.60
N PRO A 316 0.70 16.86 15.68
CA PRO A 316 -0.59 17.48 16.00
C PRO A 316 -1.73 16.46 15.99
N THR A 317 -1.68 15.45 16.84
CA THR A 317 -2.72 14.43 17.01
C THR A 317 -3.56 14.76 18.23
N ILE A 318 -4.88 14.67 18.11
CA ILE A 318 -5.83 14.95 19.18
C ILE A 318 -6.66 13.69 19.46
N PHE A 319 -6.93 13.40 20.73
CA PHE A 319 -7.83 12.33 21.11
C PHE A 319 -8.78 12.80 22.22
N GLY A 320 -10.05 12.44 22.05
CA GLY A 320 -11.10 12.72 23.02
C GLY A 320 -12.30 11.81 22.83
N LEU A 321 -13.35 12.08 23.57
CA LEU A 321 -14.63 11.36 23.48
C LEU A 321 -15.74 12.35 23.13
N ILE A 322 -16.68 11.93 22.27
CA ILE A 322 -17.94 12.64 22.01
C ILE A 322 -19.07 11.65 22.29
N ASN A 323 -19.94 11.98 23.23
CA ASN A 323 -20.99 11.08 23.71
C ASN A 323 -20.45 9.69 24.14
N GLY A 324 -19.25 9.67 24.76
CA GLY A 324 -18.56 8.46 25.19
C GLY A 324 -17.89 7.65 24.07
N LYS A 325 -17.95 8.11 22.81
CA LYS A 325 -17.36 7.44 21.66
C LYS A 325 -16.00 8.06 21.31
N PRO A 326 -14.97 7.24 20.96
CA PRO A 326 -13.66 7.71 20.59
C PRO A 326 -13.70 8.67 19.39
N CYS A 327 -13.05 9.81 19.52
CA CYS A 327 -12.85 10.80 18.47
C CYS A 327 -11.35 11.09 18.34
N LEU A 328 -10.77 10.80 17.18
CA LEU A 328 -9.36 11.04 16.89
C LEU A 328 -9.21 12.12 15.81
N GLY A 329 -8.55 13.22 16.15
CA GLY A 329 -8.13 14.26 15.23
C GLY A 329 -6.78 13.90 14.62
N LEU A 330 -6.76 13.70 13.30
CA LEU A 330 -5.59 13.32 12.52
C LEU A 330 -4.97 14.55 11.84
N PRO A 331 -3.64 14.59 11.64
CA PRO A 331 -2.99 15.66 10.91
C PRO A 331 -3.55 15.85 9.49
N GLY A 332 -3.51 17.08 8.95
CA GLY A 332 -4.01 17.37 7.61
C GLY A 332 -3.15 16.82 6.47
N TYR A 333 -1.84 16.61 6.68
CA TYR A 333 -0.99 16.00 5.65
C TYR A 333 -1.24 14.50 5.49
N PRO A 334 -1.43 13.99 4.27
CA PRO A 334 -1.84 12.60 4.02
C PRO A 334 -0.94 11.53 4.64
N THR A 335 0.39 11.66 4.49
CA THR A 335 1.33 10.71 5.10
C THR A 335 1.27 10.73 6.61
N SER A 336 1.11 11.92 7.21
CA SER A 336 0.97 12.06 8.66
C SER A 336 -0.35 11.47 9.17
N ALA A 337 -1.45 11.70 8.45
CA ALA A 337 -2.77 11.17 8.80
C ALA A 337 -2.78 9.64 8.80
N LEU A 338 -2.26 9.01 7.74
CA LEU A 338 -2.17 7.55 7.64
C LEU A 338 -1.19 6.94 8.65
N THR A 339 -0.06 7.61 8.94
CA THR A 339 0.86 7.17 9.98
C THR A 339 0.19 7.16 11.35
N VAL A 340 -0.49 8.24 11.73
CA VAL A 340 -1.22 8.30 13.00
C VAL A 340 -2.38 7.30 13.04
N PHE A 341 -3.11 7.16 11.95
CA PHE A 341 -4.13 6.12 11.81
C PHE A 341 -3.56 4.72 12.10
N SER A 342 -2.46 4.37 11.46
CA SER A 342 -1.81 3.05 11.62
C SER A 342 -1.32 2.82 13.05
N CYS A 343 -0.81 3.87 13.72
CA CYS A 343 -0.28 3.76 15.07
C CYS A 343 -1.36 3.75 16.16
N LEU A 344 -2.49 4.46 15.98
CA LEU A 344 -3.47 4.69 17.03
C LEU A 344 -4.87 4.13 16.70
N ALA A 345 -5.43 4.49 15.54
CA ALA A 345 -6.79 4.11 15.18
C ALA A 345 -6.89 2.62 14.79
N ALA A 346 -6.01 2.15 13.92
CA ALA A 346 -6.04 0.78 13.43
C ALA A 346 -5.91 -0.28 14.54
N PRO A 347 -5.01 -0.14 15.54
CA PRO A 347 -4.97 -1.05 16.68
C PRO A 347 -6.28 -1.06 17.50
N ALA A 348 -6.89 0.12 17.73
CA ALA A 348 -8.15 0.21 18.47
C ALA A 348 -9.31 -0.45 17.71
N ILE A 349 -9.42 -0.21 16.40
CA ILE A 349 -10.42 -0.82 15.53
C ILE A 349 -10.26 -2.35 15.52
N ARG A 350 -9.05 -2.85 15.31
CA ARG A 350 -8.77 -4.29 15.28
C ARG A 350 -9.04 -4.96 16.62
N THR A 351 -8.64 -4.34 17.73
CA THR A 351 -8.93 -4.83 19.07
C THR A 351 -10.44 -4.92 19.32
N ALA A 352 -11.20 -3.88 18.95
CA ALA A 352 -12.66 -3.87 19.07
C ALA A 352 -13.32 -5.00 18.25
N LEU A 353 -12.79 -5.29 17.07
CA LEU A 353 -13.23 -6.40 16.22
C LEU A 353 -12.73 -7.78 16.72
N GLY A 354 -11.93 -7.83 17.79
CA GLY A 354 -11.38 -9.07 18.35
C GLY A 354 -10.29 -9.70 17.51
N GLN A 355 -9.62 -8.91 16.67
CA GLN A 355 -8.47 -9.37 15.91
C GLN A 355 -7.20 -9.29 16.76
N THR A 356 -6.46 -10.40 16.84
CA THR A 356 -5.10 -10.42 17.36
C THR A 356 -4.16 -10.13 16.18
N HIS A 357 -3.86 -8.86 15.93
CA HIS A 357 -3.00 -8.53 14.80
C HIS A 357 -1.62 -8.09 15.24
N THR A 358 -0.64 -8.81 14.73
CA THR A 358 0.70 -8.27 14.51
C THR A 358 0.83 -8.05 13.01
N GLY A 359 1.08 -6.81 12.56
CA GLY A 359 1.42 -6.52 11.16
C GLY A 359 2.52 -7.47 10.67
N LYS A 360 2.51 -7.82 9.41
CA LYS A 360 3.56 -8.65 8.83
C LYS A 360 4.88 -7.87 8.91
N ARG A 361 5.82 -8.32 9.73
CA ARG A 361 7.13 -7.72 9.91
C ARG A 361 8.18 -8.53 9.17
N VAL A 362 9.04 -7.83 8.45
CA VAL A 362 10.21 -8.42 7.80
C VAL A 362 11.46 -7.75 8.34
N ALA A 363 12.51 -8.53 8.52
CA ALA A 363 13.82 -8.00 8.86
C ALA A 363 14.53 -7.56 7.57
N GLY A 364 15.24 -6.42 7.65
CA GLY A 364 16.05 -5.92 6.56
C GLY A 364 17.26 -5.15 7.09
N ARG A 365 18.11 -4.67 6.19
CA ARG A 365 19.30 -3.88 6.51
C ARG A 365 19.25 -2.55 5.78
N LEU A 366 19.60 -1.46 6.46
CA LEU A 366 19.65 -0.14 5.84
C LEU A 366 20.65 -0.10 4.67
N ALA A 367 20.19 0.34 3.52
CA ALA A 367 21.01 0.50 2.33
C ALA A 367 22.05 1.62 2.47
N GLY A 368 21.72 2.69 3.18
CA GLY A 368 22.59 3.83 3.44
C GLY A 368 22.37 4.41 4.84
N PRO A 369 23.24 5.33 5.29
CA PRO A 369 23.11 5.95 6.60
C PRO A 369 21.89 6.90 6.65
N LEU A 370 21.22 6.98 7.81
CA LEU A 370 20.10 7.86 8.06
C LEU A 370 20.39 8.83 9.21
N ARG A 371 20.13 10.12 8.98
CA ARG A 371 20.10 11.15 10.03
C ARG A 371 18.66 11.44 10.42
N ILE A 372 18.41 11.48 11.72
CA ILE A 372 17.09 11.57 12.35
C ILE A 372 17.10 12.71 13.36
N GLU A 373 15.93 13.31 13.62
CA GLU A 373 15.83 14.47 14.53
C GLU A 373 15.73 14.10 16.01
N GLY A 374 16.06 12.87 16.42
CA GLY A 374 16.02 12.42 17.81
C GLY A 374 14.62 12.23 18.40
N ARG A 375 13.56 12.57 17.67
CA ARG A 375 12.18 12.21 18.00
C ARG A 375 11.85 10.83 17.45
N ARG A 376 10.90 10.10 18.08
CA ARG A 376 10.40 8.85 17.49
C ARG A 376 9.89 9.13 16.07
N GLN A 377 10.35 8.35 15.12
CA GLN A 377 10.03 8.57 13.71
C GLN A 377 9.52 7.29 13.05
N MET A 378 8.33 7.41 12.44
CA MET A 378 7.79 6.43 11.51
C MET A 378 8.22 6.80 10.10
N LEU A 379 9.20 6.07 9.55
CA LEU A 379 9.78 6.38 8.25
C LEU A 379 9.26 5.40 7.20
N ALA A 380 8.61 5.92 6.16
CA ALA A 380 8.21 5.12 5.00
C ALA A 380 9.43 4.64 4.22
N VAL A 381 9.46 3.36 3.91
CA VAL A 381 10.61 2.71 3.27
C VAL A 381 10.20 1.81 2.11
N GLY A 382 11.10 1.67 1.15
CA GLY A 382 11.04 0.66 0.10
C GLY A 382 11.98 -0.49 0.42
N LEU A 383 11.71 -1.63 -0.18
CA LEU A 383 12.49 -2.86 -0.07
C LEU A 383 13.13 -3.22 -1.42
N SER A 384 14.40 -3.60 -1.40
CA SER A 384 15.10 -4.22 -2.53
C SER A 384 15.86 -5.44 -2.01
N GLY A 385 15.30 -6.63 -2.18
CA GLY A 385 15.76 -7.82 -1.50
C GLY A 385 15.71 -7.68 0.02
N ASP A 386 16.86 -7.77 0.70
CA ASP A 386 17.01 -7.54 2.14
C ASP A 386 17.38 -6.08 2.49
N LEU A 387 17.54 -5.21 1.49
CA LEU A 387 17.89 -3.81 1.69
C LEU A 387 16.66 -2.94 1.88
N VAL A 388 16.76 -2.05 2.86
CA VAL A 388 15.73 -1.08 3.25
C VAL A 388 16.23 0.34 2.92
N TYR A 389 15.45 1.09 2.17
CA TYR A 389 15.81 2.46 1.79
C TYR A 389 14.66 3.46 2.03
N PRO A 390 14.96 4.71 2.42
CA PRO A 390 13.94 5.69 2.72
C PRO A 390 13.21 6.16 1.45
N MET A 391 11.88 6.27 1.54
CA MET A 391 10.99 6.78 0.49
C MET A 391 10.47 8.19 0.79
N ASP A 392 11.13 8.94 1.70
CA ASP A 392 10.63 10.24 2.15
C ASP A 392 10.77 11.33 1.07
N LYS A 393 9.63 11.85 0.62
CA LYS A 393 9.49 13.05 -0.23
C LYS A 393 8.83 14.21 0.51
N GLY A 394 8.71 14.09 1.84
CA GLY A 394 8.01 15.04 2.71
C GLY A 394 6.57 14.64 3.03
N SER A 395 6.07 15.12 4.17
CA SER A 395 4.79 14.72 4.76
C SER A 395 3.54 15.04 3.91
N GLY A 396 3.67 15.95 2.94
CA GLY A 396 2.59 16.28 1.98
C GLY A 396 2.54 15.37 0.75
N SER A 397 3.50 14.45 0.59
CA SER A 397 3.60 13.63 -0.63
C SER A 397 2.88 12.29 -0.49
N ILE A 398 1.69 12.17 -1.05
CA ILE A 398 0.94 10.89 -1.07
C ILE A 398 1.67 9.80 -1.85
N THR A 399 2.48 10.16 -2.85
CA THR A 399 3.27 9.20 -3.62
C THR A 399 4.39 8.55 -2.81
N THR A 400 4.76 9.10 -1.66
CA THR A 400 5.67 8.46 -0.70
C THR A 400 5.09 7.14 -0.20
N LEU A 401 3.83 7.15 0.26
CA LEU A 401 3.18 5.94 0.77
C LEU A 401 2.78 4.98 -0.35
N ALA A 402 2.32 5.51 -1.51
CA ALA A 402 1.97 4.67 -2.65
C ALA A 402 3.17 3.90 -3.23
N GLY A 403 4.38 4.45 -3.09
CA GLY A 403 5.62 3.81 -3.55
C GLY A 403 6.37 3.04 -2.46
N ALA A 404 5.97 3.15 -1.20
CA ALA A 404 6.64 2.48 -0.08
C ALA A 404 6.05 1.08 0.15
N ASP A 405 6.92 0.14 0.55
CA ASP A 405 6.51 -1.21 0.91
C ASP A 405 6.08 -1.32 2.38
N GLY A 406 6.56 -0.40 3.23
CA GLY A 406 6.22 -0.40 4.65
C GLY A 406 6.81 0.77 5.43
N ILE A 407 6.81 0.62 6.75
CA ILE A 407 7.32 1.63 7.69
C ILE A 407 8.36 0.98 8.61
N ILE A 408 9.43 1.72 8.92
CA ILE A 408 10.31 1.43 10.05
C ILE A 408 9.98 2.38 11.21
N ASP A 409 9.96 1.83 12.42
CA ASP A 409 9.76 2.56 13.66
C ASP A 409 11.13 2.82 14.30
N ILE A 410 11.54 4.07 14.31
CA ILE A 410 12.81 4.52 14.87
C ILE A 410 12.55 5.15 16.24
N PRO A 411 13.07 4.57 17.33
CA PRO A 411 12.83 5.05 18.68
C PRO A 411 13.30 6.48 18.93
N ALA A 412 12.70 7.15 19.91
CA ALA A 412 13.18 8.45 20.38
C ALA A 412 14.61 8.33 20.93
N GLY A 413 15.42 9.38 20.72
CA GLY A 413 16.83 9.42 21.15
C GLY A 413 17.82 8.84 20.12
N VAL A 414 17.34 8.22 19.05
CA VAL A 414 18.20 7.81 17.93
C VAL A 414 18.32 8.98 16.97
N GLU A 415 19.55 9.47 16.76
CA GLU A 415 19.84 10.58 15.85
C GLU A 415 20.53 10.12 14.56
N PHE A 416 21.06 8.90 14.55
CA PHE A 416 21.78 8.33 13.43
C PHE A 416 21.65 6.82 13.40
N LEU A 417 21.45 6.26 12.22
CA LEU A 417 21.52 4.83 11.93
C LEU A 417 22.56 4.60 10.84
N GLU A 418 23.38 3.55 11.00
CA GLU A 418 24.46 3.24 10.08
C GLU A 418 23.97 2.43 8.87
N ARG A 419 24.74 2.49 7.79
CA ARG A 419 24.58 1.58 6.65
C ARG A 419 24.74 0.13 7.11
N GLY A 420 23.85 -0.75 6.68
CA GLY A 420 23.86 -2.17 7.03
C GLY A 420 23.23 -2.49 8.37
N GLU A 421 22.80 -1.48 9.13
CA GLU A 421 22.12 -1.67 10.41
C GLU A 421 20.80 -2.43 10.22
N ALA A 422 20.54 -3.41 11.08
CA ALA A 422 19.35 -4.25 11.03
C ALA A 422 18.12 -3.46 11.50
N VAL A 423 17.07 -3.49 10.69
CA VAL A 423 15.78 -2.84 11.00
C VAL A 423 14.62 -3.79 10.73
N HIS A 424 13.48 -3.53 11.38
CA HIS A 424 12.25 -4.26 11.13
C HIS A 424 11.28 -3.36 10.36
N VAL A 425 10.83 -3.84 9.21
CA VAL A 425 9.84 -3.15 8.39
C VAL A 425 8.47 -3.75 8.65
N GLU A 426 7.53 -2.92 9.08
CA GLU A 426 6.11 -3.28 9.13
C GLU A 426 5.50 -3.00 7.76
N LEU A 427 5.06 -4.06 7.08
CA LEU A 427 4.57 -3.98 5.71
C LEU A 427 3.15 -3.41 5.65
N PHE A 428 2.88 -2.59 4.64
CA PHE A 428 1.53 -2.04 4.38
C PHE A 428 0.57 -3.10 3.84
N SER A 429 1.09 -4.04 3.04
CA SER A 429 0.32 -5.12 2.42
C SER A 429 1.21 -6.35 2.20
N GLU A 430 0.75 -7.33 1.47
CA GLU A 430 1.65 -8.35 0.93
C GLU A 430 2.60 -7.66 -0.05
N ALA A 431 3.85 -7.48 0.38
CA ALA A 431 4.88 -6.86 -0.43
C ALA A 431 5.04 -7.66 -1.73
N GLN A 432 4.81 -7.00 -2.86
CA GLN A 432 5.21 -7.52 -4.16
C GLN A 432 6.47 -6.75 -4.55
N PRO A 433 7.67 -7.29 -4.30
CA PRO A 433 8.90 -6.64 -4.69
C PRO A 433 8.92 -6.45 -6.21
N ALA A 434 9.55 -5.38 -6.66
CA ALA A 434 9.82 -5.23 -8.09
C ALA A 434 10.79 -6.31 -8.54
N ASP A 435 10.59 -6.82 -9.76
CA ASP A 435 11.52 -7.78 -10.36
C ASP A 435 12.84 -7.11 -10.71
N LEU A 436 12.82 -5.82 -11.06
CA LEU A 436 13.99 -4.99 -11.34
C LEU A 436 13.75 -3.54 -10.89
N VAL A 437 14.73 -2.94 -10.24
CA VAL A 437 14.71 -1.53 -9.80
C VAL A 437 15.72 -0.72 -10.62
N VAL A 438 15.23 0.30 -11.33
CA VAL A 438 16.06 1.26 -12.06
C VAL A 438 15.92 2.64 -11.41
N ALA A 439 17.02 3.16 -10.87
CA ALA A 439 17.09 4.55 -10.44
C ALA A 439 17.52 5.42 -11.62
N ALA A 440 16.80 6.51 -11.89
CA ALA A 440 16.93 7.15 -13.19
C ALA A 440 16.99 8.68 -13.15
N GLU A 441 17.89 9.22 -13.98
CA GLU A 441 17.61 10.43 -14.74
C GLU A 441 16.49 10.06 -15.72
N ASN A 442 15.39 10.81 -15.72
CA ASN A 442 14.22 10.45 -16.50
C ASN A 442 14.49 10.40 -18.02
N THR A 443 13.93 9.40 -18.68
CA THR A 443 13.85 9.32 -20.15
C THR A 443 12.48 8.76 -20.56
N LEU A 444 11.92 9.29 -21.62
CA LEU A 444 10.65 8.86 -22.17
C LEU A 444 10.66 7.37 -22.58
N LEU A 445 11.81 6.89 -23.01
CA LEU A 445 12.00 5.51 -23.42
C LEU A 445 11.78 4.52 -22.26
N LEU A 446 12.37 4.80 -21.07
CA LEU A 446 12.16 3.97 -19.88
C LEU A 446 10.73 4.04 -19.37
N GLU A 447 10.07 5.22 -19.42
CA GLU A 447 8.66 5.35 -19.05
C GLU A 447 7.77 4.42 -19.87
N LYS A 448 7.93 4.43 -21.20
CA LYS A 448 7.15 3.58 -22.10
C LYS A 448 7.42 2.09 -21.92
N LEU A 449 8.68 1.73 -21.72
CA LEU A 449 9.02 0.32 -21.51
C LEU A 449 8.46 -0.21 -20.19
N ALA A 450 8.40 0.60 -19.14
CA ALA A 450 7.82 0.19 -17.87
C ALA A 450 6.33 -0.23 -17.99
N GLU A 451 5.61 0.31 -18.98
CA GLU A 451 4.20 -0.03 -19.24
C GLU A 451 4.04 -1.33 -20.06
N SER A 452 5.08 -1.72 -20.84
CA SER A 452 4.99 -2.80 -21.82
C SER A 452 5.67 -4.11 -21.40
N LEU A 453 6.50 -4.08 -20.36
CA LEU A 453 7.22 -5.26 -19.90
C LEU A 453 6.29 -6.27 -19.20
N PRO A 454 6.48 -7.60 -19.41
CA PRO A 454 5.67 -8.64 -18.79
C PRO A 454 6.01 -8.89 -17.31
N TRP A 455 6.96 -8.13 -16.76
CA TRP A 455 7.43 -8.19 -15.38
C TRP A 455 7.50 -6.77 -14.79
N ARG A 456 7.55 -6.67 -13.46
CA ARG A 456 7.42 -5.39 -12.73
C ARG A 456 8.74 -4.63 -12.69
N LEU A 457 8.84 -3.58 -13.51
CA LEU A 457 9.92 -2.59 -13.45
C LEU A 457 9.54 -1.46 -12.49
N MET A 458 10.39 -1.19 -11.48
CA MET A 458 10.26 -0.01 -10.62
C MET A 458 11.21 1.08 -11.13
N LEU A 459 10.66 2.23 -11.52
CA LEU A 459 11.42 3.41 -11.89
C LEU A 459 11.48 4.41 -10.73
N LEU A 460 12.67 4.61 -10.18
CA LEU A 460 12.94 5.63 -9.18
C LEU A 460 13.49 6.90 -9.88
N ASN A 461 12.59 7.82 -10.26
CA ASN A 461 12.98 9.11 -10.86
C ASN A 461 13.67 9.99 -9.81
N SER A 462 14.99 9.84 -9.69
CA SER A 462 15.82 10.37 -8.61
C SER A 462 16.88 11.39 -9.05
N GLY A 463 17.09 11.53 -10.37
CA GLY A 463 18.20 12.29 -10.94
C GLY A 463 19.52 11.50 -10.93
N SER A 464 20.48 11.91 -11.76
CA SER A 464 21.71 11.17 -12.03
C SER A 464 22.58 10.90 -10.81
N VAL A 465 22.75 11.90 -9.93
CA VAL A 465 23.60 11.77 -8.72
C VAL A 465 23.03 10.72 -7.77
N ARG A 466 21.74 10.81 -7.48
CA ARG A 466 21.07 9.88 -6.57
C ARG A 466 20.92 8.49 -7.19
N ALA A 467 20.71 8.40 -8.51
CA ALA A 467 20.66 7.13 -9.22
C ALA A 467 21.95 6.32 -9.05
N ARG A 468 23.11 6.99 -9.15
CA ARG A 468 24.42 6.36 -8.86
C ARG A 468 24.50 5.86 -7.42
N LEU A 469 24.16 6.70 -6.45
CA LEU A 469 24.20 6.30 -5.04
C LEU A 469 23.30 5.08 -4.77
N TYR A 470 22.11 5.04 -5.35
CA TYR A 470 21.21 3.89 -5.23
C TYR A 470 21.78 2.62 -5.86
N LEU A 471 22.52 2.73 -6.98
CA LEU A 471 23.23 1.59 -7.57
C LEU A 471 24.39 1.13 -6.67
N GLU A 472 25.21 2.06 -6.18
CA GLU A 472 26.33 1.79 -5.25
C GLU A 472 25.87 1.15 -3.95
N ASP A 473 24.76 1.65 -3.39
CA ASP A 473 24.17 1.16 -2.15
C ASP A 473 23.41 -0.17 -2.33
N GLY A 474 23.15 -0.59 -3.57
CA GLY A 474 22.43 -1.82 -3.86
C GLY A 474 20.91 -1.69 -3.82
N VAL A 475 20.39 -0.48 -3.63
CA VAL A 475 18.95 -0.18 -3.69
C VAL A 475 18.40 -0.38 -5.10
N ALA A 476 19.14 0.07 -6.11
CA ALA A 476 18.79 -0.16 -7.49
C ALA A 476 19.70 -1.23 -8.12
N ASP A 477 19.16 -1.97 -9.06
CA ASP A 477 19.90 -2.93 -9.88
C ASP A 477 20.65 -2.23 -11.00
N LEU A 478 20.06 -1.13 -11.51
CA LEU A 478 20.60 -0.30 -12.58
C LEU A 478 20.48 1.18 -12.23
N ALA A 479 21.41 1.99 -12.73
CA ALA A 479 21.33 3.44 -12.71
C ALA A 479 21.31 4.00 -14.13
N CYS A 480 20.29 4.81 -14.43
CA CYS A 480 20.21 5.57 -15.66
C CYS A 480 20.67 7.00 -15.38
N VAL A 481 21.77 7.43 -15.97
CA VAL A 481 22.44 8.71 -15.69
C VAL A 481 22.70 9.51 -16.96
N SER A 482 22.78 10.83 -16.83
CA SER A 482 23.03 11.76 -17.92
C SER A 482 24.45 12.34 -17.82
N GLY A 483 25.13 12.48 -18.96
CA GLY A 483 26.39 13.20 -19.14
C GLY A 483 27.64 12.33 -19.12
N PRO A 484 28.74 12.80 -19.78
CA PRO A 484 29.97 12.04 -19.96
C PRO A 484 30.81 11.87 -18.69
N GLU A 485 30.53 12.65 -17.65
CA GLU A 485 31.27 12.66 -16.38
C GLU A 485 30.72 11.72 -15.31
N ALA A 486 29.76 10.88 -15.66
CA ALA A 486 29.36 9.80 -14.75
C ALA A 486 30.54 8.84 -14.62
N ALA A 487 31.50 9.19 -13.74
CA ALA A 487 32.68 8.38 -13.50
C ALA A 487 32.27 6.92 -13.26
N LEU A 488 32.71 6.04 -14.13
CA LEU A 488 32.33 4.62 -14.19
C LEU A 488 33.12 3.78 -13.19
N GLU A 489 33.72 4.39 -12.16
CA GLU A 489 34.50 3.65 -11.16
C GLU A 489 33.68 2.54 -10.54
N GLY A 490 34.03 1.29 -10.82
CA GLY A 490 33.39 0.10 -10.27
C GLY A 490 32.02 -0.26 -10.86
N MET A 491 31.57 0.42 -11.94
CA MET A 491 30.33 0.15 -12.66
C MET A 491 30.59 -0.20 -14.12
N GLU A 492 29.69 -0.95 -14.74
CA GLU A 492 29.74 -1.28 -16.16
C GLU A 492 28.67 -0.54 -16.94
N LEU A 493 29.03 0.07 -18.04
CA LEU A 493 28.11 0.64 -19.01
C LEU A 493 27.52 -0.51 -19.84
N ILE A 494 26.22 -0.72 -19.73
CA ILE A 494 25.51 -1.82 -20.41
C ILE A 494 24.68 -1.34 -21.60
N TRP A 495 24.34 -0.04 -21.65
CA TRP A 495 23.61 0.57 -22.76
C TRP A 495 23.76 2.09 -22.72
N SER A 496 23.74 2.74 -23.89
CA SER A 496 23.67 4.20 -23.98
C SER A 496 22.77 4.65 -25.13
N TYR A 497 22.26 5.86 -25.00
CA TYR A 497 21.34 6.48 -25.95
C TYR A 497 21.59 7.99 -26.03
N LYS A 498 21.75 8.50 -27.25
CA LYS A 498 21.90 9.94 -27.51
C LYS A 498 20.54 10.57 -27.76
N ARG A 499 20.23 11.64 -27.06
CA ARG A 499 18.99 12.39 -27.18
C ARG A 499 19.24 13.87 -27.45
N GLU A 500 18.38 14.48 -28.24
CA GLU A 500 18.35 15.93 -28.47
C GLU A 500 17.52 16.61 -27.42
N LEU A 501 18.07 17.59 -26.70
CA LEU A 501 17.45 18.37 -25.67
C LEU A 501 17.14 19.77 -26.16
N GLY A 502 16.02 20.35 -25.70
CA GLY A 502 15.66 21.70 -26.08
C GLY A 502 14.49 22.31 -25.33
N LEU A 503 14.25 23.56 -25.66
CA LEU A 503 13.12 24.32 -25.15
C LEU A 503 11.84 23.84 -25.80
N VAL A 504 10.79 23.69 -24.99
CA VAL A 504 9.45 23.28 -25.41
C VAL A 504 8.45 24.38 -25.08
N PHE A 505 7.55 24.68 -26.03
CA PHE A 505 6.58 25.76 -25.97
C PHE A 505 5.39 25.47 -26.89
N ARG A 506 4.27 26.17 -26.69
CA ARG A 506 3.11 26.12 -27.62
C ARG A 506 3.27 27.11 -28.79
N ASP A 507 3.72 28.33 -28.47
CA ASP A 507 3.92 29.40 -29.44
C ASP A 507 5.39 29.82 -29.44
N ALA A 508 6.01 29.87 -30.62
CA ALA A 508 7.39 30.29 -30.79
C ALA A 508 7.61 31.76 -30.41
N GLY A 509 6.58 32.58 -30.38
CA GLY A 509 6.63 33.99 -29.95
C GLY A 509 7.18 34.17 -28.52
N VAL A 510 7.01 33.17 -27.63
CA VAL A 510 7.55 33.21 -26.26
C VAL A 510 9.09 33.29 -26.22
N LEU A 511 9.77 32.91 -27.29
CA LEU A 511 11.23 32.95 -27.35
C LEU A 511 11.81 34.33 -27.70
N SER A 512 10.97 35.31 -28.10
CA SER A 512 11.36 36.68 -28.39
C SER A 512 11.42 37.57 -27.14
N ASP A 513 10.66 37.23 -26.10
CA ASP A 513 10.67 37.88 -24.79
C ASP A 513 10.48 36.82 -23.71
N LEU A 514 11.52 36.59 -22.91
CA LEU A 514 11.52 35.59 -21.85
C LEU A 514 11.09 36.15 -20.49
N ASP A 515 10.93 37.49 -20.38
CA ASP A 515 10.53 38.10 -19.13
C ASP A 515 9.05 37.82 -18.82
N GLY A 516 8.78 37.48 -17.56
CA GLY A 516 7.41 37.21 -17.08
C GLY A 516 6.81 35.86 -17.50
N LEU A 517 7.51 35.03 -18.23
CA LEU A 517 7.03 33.69 -18.61
C LEU A 517 6.81 32.79 -17.40
N ARG A 518 5.77 31.99 -17.48
CA ARG A 518 5.52 30.88 -16.55
C ARG A 518 6.41 29.70 -16.95
N ILE A 519 7.49 29.48 -16.22
CA ILE A 519 8.49 28.45 -16.56
C ILE A 519 8.26 27.20 -15.69
N VAL A 520 8.21 26.02 -16.33
CA VAL A 520 8.28 24.75 -15.63
C VAL A 520 9.72 24.25 -15.61
N GLY A 521 10.32 24.20 -14.40
CA GLY A 521 11.68 23.69 -14.20
C GLY A 521 11.68 22.21 -13.87
N TRP A 522 12.86 21.65 -13.70
CA TRP A 522 13.10 20.33 -13.18
C TRP A 522 13.39 20.38 -11.68
N HIS A 523 13.19 19.28 -11.00
CA HIS A 523 13.65 19.17 -9.62
C HIS A 523 15.18 19.26 -9.59
N ARG A 524 15.74 19.96 -8.61
CA ARG A 524 17.18 20.30 -8.53
C ARG A 524 18.13 19.10 -8.58
N ASP A 525 17.67 17.89 -8.26
CA ASP A 525 18.47 16.66 -8.26
C ASP A 525 18.69 16.09 -9.68
N PHE A 526 18.02 16.65 -10.69
CA PHE A 526 18.11 16.22 -12.08
C PHE A 526 19.15 17.03 -12.86
N ALA A 527 19.95 16.36 -13.67
CA ALA A 527 20.90 17.00 -14.57
C ALA A 527 20.21 17.93 -15.57
N MET A 528 18.96 17.64 -15.89
CA MET A 528 18.10 18.46 -16.76
C MET A 528 17.93 19.90 -16.25
N GLN A 529 17.86 20.13 -14.92
CA GLN A 529 17.76 21.49 -14.37
C GLN A 529 18.97 22.32 -14.74
N ALA A 530 20.17 21.79 -14.54
CA ALA A 530 21.40 22.51 -14.87
C ALA A 530 21.55 22.75 -16.39
N ALA A 531 21.13 21.78 -17.22
CA ALA A 531 21.11 21.96 -18.68
C ALA A 531 20.12 23.04 -19.13
N PHE A 532 18.95 23.08 -18.51
CA PHE A 532 17.95 24.09 -18.76
C PHE A 532 18.43 25.51 -18.37
N GLU A 533 19.00 25.66 -17.17
CA GLU A 533 19.54 26.94 -16.69
C GLU A 533 20.64 27.48 -17.60
N ARG A 534 21.56 26.62 -18.06
CA ARG A 534 22.56 27.00 -19.06
C ARG A 534 21.93 27.49 -20.38
N SER A 535 20.85 26.80 -20.80
CA SER A 535 20.14 27.17 -22.03
C SER A 535 19.41 28.52 -21.89
N LEU A 536 18.80 28.78 -20.75
CA LEU A 536 18.14 30.07 -20.46
C LEU A 536 19.15 31.22 -20.35
N LEU A 537 20.30 30.98 -19.70
CA LEU A 537 21.37 31.96 -19.59
C LEU A 537 21.95 32.33 -20.98
N ALA A 538 22.11 31.32 -21.86
CA ALA A 538 22.54 31.55 -23.24
C ALA A 538 21.56 32.40 -24.07
N LEU A 539 20.29 32.48 -23.65
CA LEU A 539 19.26 33.31 -24.25
C LEU A 539 19.04 34.65 -23.49
N GLY A 540 19.89 34.96 -22.50
CA GLY A 540 19.87 36.22 -21.77
C GLY A 540 19.01 36.22 -20.49
N LEU A 541 18.38 35.12 -20.12
CA LEU A 541 17.59 35.02 -18.89
C LEU A 541 18.45 34.43 -17.74
N SER A 542 18.94 35.30 -16.86
CA SER A 542 19.81 34.94 -15.74
C SER A 542 19.05 34.52 -14.46
N HIS A 543 17.80 34.97 -14.30
CA HIS A 543 16.99 34.72 -13.09
C HIS A 543 15.59 34.21 -13.46
N PRO A 544 15.47 32.94 -13.92
CA PRO A 544 14.18 32.40 -14.30
C PRO A 544 13.25 32.23 -13.07
N ARG A 545 11.98 32.61 -13.23
CA ARG A 545 10.95 32.39 -12.22
C ARG A 545 10.21 31.08 -12.52
N TYR A 546 10.56 30.03 -11.80
CA TYR A 546 9.87 28.75 -11.93
C TYR A 546 8.54 28.78 -11.22
N VAL A 547 7.45 28.50 -11.94
CA VAL A 547 6.10 28.37 -11.38
C VAL A 547 5.79 26.93 -10.98
N ARG A 548 6.56 25.96 -11.50
CA ARG A 548 6.43 24.53 -11.26
C ARG A 548 7.79 23.84 -11.33
N ALA A 549 7.88 22.66 -10.67
CA ALA A 549 8.98 21.72 -10.85
C ALA A 549 8.42 20.36 -11.28
N ALA A 550 9.07 19.72 -12.23
CA ALA A 550 8.73 18.38 -12.74
C ALA A 550 9.88 17.40 -12.48
N ARG A 551 9.59 16.11 -12.66
CA ARG A 551 10.58 15.02 -12.54
C ARG A 551 10.63 14.15 -13.78
N THR A 552 9.76 14.41 -14.77
CA THR A 552 9.67 13.64 -16.01
C THR A 552 9.48 14.54 -17.22
N HIS A 553 9.96 14.10 -18.38
CA HIS A 553 9.78 14.80 -19.65
C HIS A 553 8.29 14.93 -20.00
N SER A 554 7.52 13.87 -19.77
CA SER A 554 6.08 13.84 -19.99
C SER A 554 5.35 14.90 -19.15
N ALA A 555 5.74 15.09 -17.87
CA ALA A 555 5.13 16.08 -17.00
C ALA A 555 5.43 17.52 -17.41
N VAL A 556 6.65 17.81 -17.89
CA VAL A 556 7.02 19.11 -18.45
C VAL A 556 6.19 19.40 -19.71
N ALA A 557 6.17 18.46 -20.67
CA ALA A 557 5.40 18.61 -21.90
C ALA A 557 3.89 18.80 -21.63
N ALA A 558 3.32 18.00 -20.73
CA ALA A 558 1.92 18.11 -20.33
C ALA A 558 1.58 19.47 -19.67
N ALA A 559 2.49 20.03 -18.88
CA ALA A 559 2.30 21.37 -18.28
C ALA A 559 2.19 22.45 -19.35
N ILE A 560 3.00 22.38 -20.41
CA ILE A 560 2.97 23.30 -21.55
C ILE A 560 1.70 23.08 -22.38
N ALA A 561 1.38 21.84 -22.74
CA ALA A 561 0.20 21.50 -23.54
C ALA A 561 -1.11 21.93 -22.88
N SER A 562 -1.20 21.83 -21.55
CA SER A 562 -2.40 22.18 -20.76
C SER A 562 -2.46 23.64 -20.31
N ASP A 563 -1.64 24.55 -20.86
CA ASP A 563 -1.59 25.98 -20.50
C ASP A 563 -1.25 26.27 -19.04
N ARG A 564 -0.51 25.39 -18.41
CA ARG A 564 -0.05 25.58 -17.02
C ARG A 564 1.33 26.21 -16.91
N ALA A 565 2.05 26.27 -18.02
CA ALA A 565 3.33 26.95 -18.18
C ALA A 565 3.50 27.33 -19.66
N ASP A 566 4.41 28.28 -19.93
CA ASP A 566 4.67 28.82 -21.26
C ASP A 566 5.94 28.21 -21.86
N LEU A 567 6.92 27.89 -21.01
CA LEU A 567 8.25 27.41 -21.42
C LEU A 567 8.72 26.25 -20.51
N GLY A 568 9.33 25.26 -21.09
CA GLY A 568 9.98 24.12 -20.41
C GLY A 568 11.21 23.62 -21.16
N PHE A 569 11.79 22.51 -20.67
CA PHE A 569 12.98 21.88 -21.26
C PHE A 569 12.83 20.36 -21.26
N VAL A 570 12.87 19.75 -22.44
CA VAL A 570 12.59 18.32 -22.59
C VAL A 570 13.49 17.69 -23.66
N GLU A 571 13.50 16.36 -23.74
CA GLU A 571 13.95 15.65 -24.93
C GLU A 571 12.95 15.85 -26.08
N LYS A 572 13.46 15.91 -27.30
CA LYS A 572 12.71 16.23 -28.52
C LYS A 572 11.46 15.36 -28.70
N GLN A 573 11.59 14.07 -28.44
CA GLN A 573 10.49 13.13 -28.61
C GLN A 573 9.28 13.47 -27.73
N ALA A 574 9.49 13.94 -26.50
CA ALA A 574 8.41 14.37 -25.60
C ALA A 574 7.65 15.59 -26.15
N ALA A 575 8.35 16.52 -26.79
CA ALA A 575 7.74 17.67 -27.46
C ALA A 575 6.88 17.24 -28.66
N ILE A 576 7.41 16.34 -29.51
CA ILE A 576 6.71 15.80 -30.68
C ILE A 576 5.41 15.09 -30.28
N GLU A 577 5.47 14.21 -29.28
CA GLU A 577 4.31 13.45 -28.79
C GLU A 577 3.21 14.34 -28.19
N ALA A 578 3.63 15.43 -27.57
CA ALA A 578 2.69 16.41 -27.02
C ALA A 578 2.17 17.43 -28.09
N GLY A 579 2.66 17.37 -29.34
CA GLY A 579 2.28 18.31 -30.40
C GLY A 579 2.79 19.74 -30.15
N LEU A 580 3.94 19.92 -29.51
CA LEU A 580 4.47 21.19 -29.07
C LEU A 580 5.64 21.67 -29.96
N GLY A 581 5.87 22.98 -29.96
CA GLY A 581 7.05 23.58 -30.59
C GLY A 581 8.32 23.19 -29.83
N PHE A 582 9.41 22.98 -30.55
CA PHE A 582 10.71 22.58 -30.00
C PHE A 582 11.85 23.41 -30.60
N LYS A 583 12.70 23.96 -29.73
CA LYS A 583 13.93 24.63 -30.13
C LYS A 583 15.12 23.85 -29.57
N PRO A 584 15.95 23.20 -30.43
CA PRO A 584 17.10 22.45 -29.96
C PRO A 584 18.13 23.35 -29.27
N MET A 585 18.65 22.88 -28.13
CA MET A 585 19.67 23.57 -27.33
C MET A 585 20.94 22.73 -27.14
N GLY A 586 20.91 21.45 -27.48
CA GLY A 586 22.08 20.58 -27.41
C GLY A 586 21.71 19.09 -27.39
N ASN A 587 22.73 18.26 -27.32
CA ASN A 587 22.62 16.82 -27.22
C ASN A 587 23.04 16.37 -25.82
N ASP A 588 22.44 15.30 -25.35
CA ASP A 588 22.79 14.61 -24.12
C ASP A 588 22.94 13.12 -24.40
N GLU A 589 23.72 12.44 -23.58
CA GLU A 589 23.85 10.99 -23.62
C GLU A 589 23.37 10.39 -22.30
N ILE A 590 22.38 9.54 -22.40
CA ILE A 590 21.91 8.72 -21.29
C ILE A 590 22.67 7.42 -21.28
N MET A 591 23.18 7.05 -20.12
CA MET A 591 23.92 5.83 -19.87
C MET A 591 23.20 4.97 -18.84
N LEU A 592 23.09 3.68 -19.15
CA LEU A 592 22.57 2.68 -18.20
C LEU A 592 23.75 1.92 -17.62
N LEU A 593 23.92 2.04 -16.32
CA LEU A 593 25.01 1.46 -15.54
C LEU A 593 24.52 0.29 -14.71
N ALA A 594 25.35 -0.75 -14.60
CA ALA A 594 25.12 -1.92 -13.75
C ALA A 594 26.35 -2.20 -12.88
N ARG A 595 26.13 -2.89 -11.75
CA ARG A 595 27.26 -3.49 -11.03
C ARG A 595 27.78 -4.69 -11.81
N PRO A 596 29.11 -4.96 -11.85
CA PRO A 596 29.69 -6.06 -12.63
C PRO A 596 29.01 -7.42 -12.38
N ARG A 597 28.64 -7.70 -11.14
CA ARG A 597 27.94 -8.95 -10.76
C ARG A 597 26.55 -9.11 -11.37
N ASN A 598 25.91 -8.01 -11.76
CA ASN A 598 24.52 -7.99 -12.24
C ASN A 598 24.42 -8.07 -13.78
N VAL A 599 25.49 -7.81 -14.51
CA VAL A 599 25.49 -7.74 -16.00
C VAL A 599 25.00 -9.05 -16.65
N GLY A 600 25.19 -10.19 -15.95
CA GLY A 600 24.74 -11.49 -16.42
C GLY A 600 23.23 -11.78 -16.25
N ASP A 601 22.51 -10.95 -15.51
CA ASP A 601 21.11 -11.16 -15.14
C ASP A 601 20.19 -11.19 -16.37
N ALA A 602 19.22 -12.11 -16.36
CA ALA A 602 18.32 -12.32 -17.50
C ALA A 602 17.34 -11.16 -17.70
N LEU A 603 16.86 -10.52 -16.61
CA LEU A 603 15.95 -9.38 -16.69
C LEU A 603 16.67 -8.14 -17.19
N ILE A 604 17.92 -7.93 -16.77
CA ILE A 604 18.76 -6.84 -17.26
C ILE A 604 19.02 -7.01 -18.77
N LYS A 605 19.35 -8.20 -19.22
CA LYS A 605 19.50 -8.49 -20.66
C LYS A 605 18.20 -8.26 -21.44
N SER A 606 17.06 -8.66 -20.86
CA SER A 606 15.73 -8.42 -21.44
C SER A 606 15.44 -6.92 -21.58
N LEU A 607 15.72 -6.14 -20.53
CA LEU A 607 15.55 -4.68 -20.56
C LEU A 607 16.46 -4.03 -21.61
N VAL A 608 17.74 -4.39 -21.65
CA VAL A 608 18.70 -3.85 -22.64
C VAL A 608 18.29 -4.19 -24.06
N SER A 609 17.78 -5.41 -24.30
CA SER A 609 17.25 -5.80 -25.61
C SER A 609 16.04 -4.95 -26.01
N ALA A 610 15.09 -4.74 -25.08
CA ALA A 610 13.91 -3.90 -25.32
C ALA A 610 14.29 -2.42 -25.58
N LEU A 611 15.25 -1.88 -24.82
CA LEU A 611 15.79 -0.52 -25.02
C LEU A 611 16.46 -0.37 -26.39
N SER A 612 17.23 -1.37 -26.81
CA SER A 612 17.92 -1.35 -28.11
C SER A 612 16.96 -1.44 -29.30
N GLN A 613 15.85 -2.16 -29.13
CA GLN A 613 14.79 -2.24 -30.16
C GLN A 613 13.99 -0.93 -30.25
N ALA A 614 13.69 -0.30 -29.12
CA ALA A 614 12.89 0.92 -29.05
C ALA A 614 13.69 2.19 -29.36
N GLY A 615 15.00 2.23 -29.06
CA GLY A 615 15.90 3.36 -29.30
C GLY A 615 16.57 3.38 -30.67
N GLY A 616 16.39 2.35 -31.48
CA GLY A 616 16.94 2.25 -32.85
C GLY A 616 15.95 2.65 -33.97
N ALA A 617 14.78 3.22 -33.63
CA ALA A 617 13.77 3.69 -34.57
C ALA A 617 13.83 5.21 -34.78
#